data_681c3a63006fbe72334371abd6f11e07
#
_entry.id   681c3a63006fbe72334371abd6f11e07
#
_cell.length_a   1.000
_cell.length_b   1.000
_cell.length_c   1.000
_cell.angle_alpha   90.00
_cell.angle_beta   90.00
_cell.angle_gamma   90.00
#
_symmetry.space_group_name_H-M   'P 1'
#
loop_
_entity.id
_entity.type
_entity.pdbx_description
1 polymer ?
#
loop_
_entity_poly.entity_id
_entity_poly.type
_entity_poly.pdbx_seq_one_letter_code
_entity_poly.pdbx_strand_id
1 'polypeptide(L)'
;LPIYNEILSRMEDSAVVPGNGRLAMTTDSFVVNPLFFPGGDIGKLSVCGTVNDLLMSGACPKYLTCGFILEEGADSGELEQIAASMAQTAREAGVTIVAGDTKVIEGKGGIYINTAGVGFVPEGLQIRASFCEEGDAVLVSGCLGDHHAAILSARMEITNSIVSDCAPLGEMVRSMQEAGVRIKAMRDVTRGGLATVLHEFAVAS
;
A
#
# COMPACT_ATOMS: atom_id res chain seq x y z
N LEU A 1 9.16 -17.95 -10.02
CA LEU A 1 10.48 -17.64 -9.45
C LEU A 1 10.93 -18.78 -8.54
N PRO A 2 12.23 -19.13 -8.47
CA PRO A 2 12.72 -20.24 -7.66
C PRO A 2 12.74 -19.94 -6.15
N ILE A 3 12.13 -18.86 -5.71
CA ILE A 3 12.04 -18.45 -4.31
C ILE A 3 10.68 -18.88 -3.78
N TYR A 4 10.67 -19.96 -2.97
CA TYR A 4 9.47 -20.47 -2.33
C TYR A 4 9.74 -20.76 -0.85
N ASN A 5 8.81 -20.38 -0.01
CA ASN A 5 8.76 -20.76 1.40
C ASN A 5 7.31 -20.70 1.91
N GLU A 6 7.07 -21.27 3.09
CA GLU A 6 5.73 -21.36 3.68
C GLU A 6 5.07 -19.99 3.90
N ILE A 7 5.85 -18.94 4.19
CA ILE A 7 5.33 -17.59 4.39
C ILE A 7 4.82 -17.01 3.07
N LEU A 8 5.63 -17.10 2.00
CA LEU A 8 5.26 -16.61 0.67
C LEU A 8 4.07 -17.36 0.07
N SER A 9 3.92 -18.66 0.40
CA SER A 9 2.82 -19.47 -0.13
C SER A 9 1.44 -19.04 0.36
N ARG A 10 1.37 -18.22 1.42
CA ARG A 10 0.09 -17.70 1.96
C ARG A 10 -0.52 -16.61 1.10
N MET A 11 0.24 -16.00 0.19
CA MET A 11 -0.21 -14.93 -0.70
C MET A 11 -0.91 -13.77 0.02
N GLU A 12 -0.50 -13.47 1.27
CA GLU A 12 -1.01 -12.34 2.04
C GLU A 12 -0.29 -11.04 1.65
N ASP A 13 -0.91 -9.87 1.88
CA ASP A 13 -0.35 -8.56 1.53
C ASP A 13 0.91 -8.21 2.33
N SER A 14 1.12 -8.85 3.48
CA SER A 14 2.35 -8.72 4.27
C SER A 14 2.75 -10.03 4.96
N ALA A 15 4.06 -10.22 5.16
CA ALA A 15 4.60 -11.35 5.90
C ALA A 15 4.59 -11.05 7.41
N VAL A 16 4.00 -11.95 8.21
CA VAL A 16 4.09 -11.92 9.67
C VAL A 16 5.15 -12.90 10.12
N VAL A 17 6.21 -12.39 10.73
CA VAL A 17 7.36 -13.17 11.18
C VAL A 17 7.57 -13.05 12.71
N PRO A 18 8.20 -14.05 13.37
CA PRO A 18 8.53 -13.97 14.78
C PRO A 18 9.55 -12.85 15.02
N GLY A 19 9.38 -12.15 16.14
CA GLY A 19 10.29 -11.12 16.63
C GLY A 19 10.10 -10.97 18.14
N ASN A 20 10.37 -9.81 18.69
CA ASN A 20 9.81 -9.48 20.01
C ASN A 20 8.31 -9.16 19.84
N GLY A 21 7.50 -10.22 19.85
CA GLY A 21 6.14 -10.19 19.35
C GLY A 21 6.06 -10.64 17.88
N ARG A 22 4.94 -10.36 17.24
CA ARG A 22 4.71 -10.69 15.81
C ARG A 22 4.95 -9.44 14.97
N LEU A 23 5.77 -9.58 13.94
CA LEU A 23 6.05 -8.53 12.97
C LEU A 23 5.33 -8.82 11.66
N ALA A 24 4.79 -7.78 11.03
CA ALA A 24 4.39 -7.77 9.63
C ALA A 24 5.45 -7.02 8.83
N MET A 25 5.79 -7.52 7.67
CA MET A 25 6.74 -6.90 6.73
C MET A 25 6.19 -7.02 5.32
N THR A 26 6.36 -5.97 4.55
CA THR A 26 6.00 -5.93 3.13
C THR A 26 7.01 -5.10 2.35
N THR A 27 7.00 -5.24 1.04
CA THR A 27 7.73 -4.35 0.11
C THR A 27 6.93 -4.19 -1.17
N ASP A 28 6.94 -2.97 -1.70
CA ASP A 28 6.28 -2.66 -2.96
C ASP A 28 7.12 -1.71 -3.81
N SER A 29 6.91 -1.76 -5.12
CA SER A 29 7.61 -0.93 -6.11
C SER A 29 6.59 -0.13 -6.91
N PHE A 30 6.79 1.16 -6.95
CA PHE A 30 5.86 2.12 -7.53
C PHE A 30 6.39 2.67 -8.84
N VAL A 31 5.58 2.46 -9.88
CA VAL A 31 5.79 2.95 -11.23
C VAL A 31 4.47 3.53 -11.70
N VAL A 32 4.37 4.82 -11.79
CA VAL A 32 3.17 5.52 -12.25
C VAL A 32 3.52 6.62 -13.23
N ASN A 33 2.71 6.78 -14.24
CA ASN A 33 2.82 7.86 -15.22
C ASN A 33 1.41 8.41 -15.53
N PRO A 34 1.18 9.74 -15.33
CA PRO A 34 2.15 10.73 -14.86
C PRO A 34 2.50 10.57 -13.37
N LEU A 35 3.63 11.17 -12.94
CA LEU A 35 4.11 11.13 -11.55
C LEU A 35 3.15 11.87 -10.59
N PHE A 36 2.50 12.92 -11.09
CA PHE A 36 1.48 13.71 -10.39
C PHE A 36 0.14 13.50 -11.06
N PHE A 37 -0.89 13.27 -10.28
CA PHE A 37 -2.24 13.00 -10.77
C PHE A 37 -3.29 13.62 -9.83
N PRO A 38 -4.54 13.80 -10.27
CA PRO A 38 -5.58 14.30 -9.39
C PRO A 38 -5.72 13.47 -8.10
N GLY A 39 -5.51 14.09 -6.95
CA GLY A 39 -5.59 13.46 -5.64
C GLY A 39 -4.28 12.93 -5.07
N GLY A 40 -3.15 13.01 -5.81
CA GLY A 40 -1.85 12.59 -5.30
C GLY A 40 -0.70 12.59 -6.29
N ASP A 41 0.35 11.92 -5.89
CA ASP A 41 1.58 11.71 -6.65
C ASP A 41 2.21 10.37 -6.27
N ILE A 42 3.29 9.99 -6.96
CA ILE A 42 4.00 8.73 -6.68
C ILE A 42 4.54 8.67 -5.25
N GLY A 43 4.87 9.80 -4.62
CA GLY A 43 5.34 9.85 -3.23
C GLY A 43 4.24 9.48 -2.25
N LYS A 44 3.06 10.10 -2.36
CA LYS A 44 1.88 9.72 -1.58
C LYS A 44 1.52 8.25 -1.80
N LEU A 45 1.49 7.83 -3.06
CA LEU A 45 1.14 6.46 -3.44
C LEU A 45 2.07 5.44 -2.79
N SER A 46 3.39 5.70 -2.79
CA SER A 46 4.39 4.78 -2.24
C SER A 46 4.28 4.57 -0.73
N VAL A 47 3.91 5.62 0.01
CA VAL A 47 3.67 5.50 1.45
C VAL A 47 2.35 4.78 1.72
N CYS A 48 1.27 5.19 1.05
CA CYS A 48 -0.06 4.59 1.25
C CYS A 48 -0.07 3.09 0.94
N GLY A 49 0.47 2.66 -0.20
CA GLY A 49 0.48 1.25 -0.59
C GLY A 49 1.14 0.37 0.45
N THR A 50 2.38 0.69 0.83
CA THR A 50 3.13 -0.11 1.81
C THR A 50 2.51 -0.07 3.21
N VAL A 51 1.98 1.08 3.64
CA VAL A 51 1.28 1.18 4.92
C VAL A 51 0.00 0.35 4.91
N ASN A 52 -0.78 0.41 3.84
CA ASN A 52 -2.04 -0.30 3.72
C ASN A 52 -1.82 -1.83 3.70
N ASP A 53 -0.80 -2.33 3.01
CA ASP A 53 -0.42 -3.74 3.06
C ASP A 53 -0.22 -4.24 4.50
N LEU A 54 0.52 -3.48 5.31
CA LEU A 54 0.74 -3.83 6.71
C LEU A 54 -0.57 -3.85 7.50
N LEU A 55 -1.44 -2.86 7.25
CA LEU A 55 -2.75 -2.77 7.90
C LEU A 55 -3.65 -3.96 7.57
N MET A 56 -3.55 -4.53 6.35
CA MET A 56 -4.37 -5.68 5.94
C MET A 56 -4.09 -6.94 6.77
N SER A 57 -2.91 -7.05 7.37
CA SER A 57 -2.62 -8.11 8.37
C SER A 57 -3.02 -7.73 9.80
N GLY A 58 -3.64 -6.56 10.01
CA GLY A 58 -3.97 -5.99 11.32
C GLY A 58 -2.77 -5.42 12.07
N ALA A 59 -1.63 -5.26 11.41
CA ALA A 59 -0.46 -4.65 12.01
C ALA A 59 -0.65 -3.15 12.23
N CYS A 60 0.06 -2.62 13.23
CA CYS A 60 0.28 -1.18 13.40
C CYS A 60 1.58 -0.81 12.65
N PRO A 61 1.52 -0.17 11.48
CA PRO A 61 2.69 0.24 10.73
C PRO A 61 3.58 1.17 11.56
N LYS A 62 4.90 1.03 11.46
CA LYS A 62 5.82 1.81 12.28
C LYS A 62 6.98 2.41 11.50
N TYR A 63 7.66 1.60 10.69
CA TYR A 63 8.86 2.01 9.98
C TYR A 63 8.74 1.68 8.50
N LEU A 64 9.28 2.59 7.67
CA LEU A 64 9.47 2.36 6.25
C LEU A 64 10.94 2.54 5.90
N THR A 65 11.38 1.83 4.88
CA THR A 65 12.56 2.17 4.08
C THR A 65 12.12 2.66 2.71
N CYS A 66 12.95 3.47 2.06
CA CYS A 66 12.62 4.04 0.75
C CYS A 66 13.83 4.02 -0.17
N GLY A 67 13.71 3.36 -1.31
CA GLY A 67 14.70 3.41 -2.39
C GLY A 67 14.17 4.23 -3.56
N PHE A 68 14.97 5.18 -4.04
CA PHE A 68 14.70 5.90 -5.29
C PHE A 68 15.56 5.32 -6.42
N ILE A 69 14.95 5.09 -7.57
CA ILE A 69 15.64 4.87 -8.84
C ILE A 69 15.26 6.04 -9.74
N LEU A 70 16.25 6.84 -10.07
CA LEU A 70 16.11 8.04 -10.89
C LEU A 70 16.74 7.79 -12.25
N GLU A 71 16.05 8.12 -13.30
CA GLU A 71 16.66 8.17 -14.63
C GLU A 71 17.40 9.49 -14.80
N GLU A 72 18.48 9.47 -15.60
CA GLU A 72 19.16 10.71 -16.01
C GLU A 72 18.15 11.66 -16.68
N GLY A 73 18.21 12.94 -16.27
CA GLY A 73 17.26 13.96 -16.72
C GLY A 73 15.99 14.08 -15.85
N ALA A 74 15.88 13.32 -14.73
CA ALA A 74 14.81 13.54 -13.77
C ALA A 74 14.87 14.98 -13.22
N ASP A 75 13.70 15.61 -13.12
CA ASP A 75 13.58 16.98 -12.62
C ASP A 75 13.76 17.05 -11.10
N SER A 76 14.68 17.88 -10.64
CA SER A 76 14.96 18.01 -9.20
C SER A 76 13.81 18.65 -8.42
N GLY A 77 13.04 19.53 -9.05
CA GLY A 77 11.86 20.17 -8.45
C GLY A 77 10.72 19.16 -8.27
N GLU A 78 10.53 18.28 -9.24
CA GLU A 78 9.58 17.16 -9.10
C GLU A 78 10.00 16.21 -7.97
N LEU A 79 11.29 15.87 -7.89
CA LEU A 79 11.81 15.04 -6.81
C LEU A 79 11.60 15.65 -5.43
N GLU A 80 11.83 16.96 -5.28
CA GLU A 80 11.57 17.70 -4.03
C GLU A 80 10.09 17.65 -3.65
N GLN A 81 9.18 17.85 -4.60
CA GLN A 81 7.73 17.78 -4.37
C GLN A 81 7.31 16.38 -3.94
N ILE A 82 7.81 15.34 -4.62
CA ILE A 82 7.56 13.93 -4.29
C ILE A 82 8.04 13.61 -2.88
N ALA A 83 9.26 14.03 -2.53
CA ALA A 83 9.82 13.81 -1.19
C ALA A 83 9.01 14.54 -0.10
N ALA A 84 8.52 15.75 -0.38
CA ALA A 84 7.67 16.50 0.54
C ALA A 84 6.31 15.81 0.73
N SER A 85 5.70 15.31 -0.34
CA SER A 85 4.46 14.53 -0.32
C SER A 85 4.62 13.24 0.48
N MET A 86 5.72 12.49 0.27
CA MET A 86 6.05 11.31 1.06
C MET A 86 6.16 11.63 2.55
N ALA A 87 6.88 12.69 2.90
CA ALA A 87 7.07 13.10 4.28
C ALA A 87 5.74 13.51 4.95
N GLN A 88 4.86 14.18 4.22
CA GLN A 88 3.53 14.53 4.69
C GLN A 88 2.67 13.28 4.92
N THR A 89 2.60 12.40 3.94
CA THR A 89 1.82 11.16 4.02
C THR A 89 2.33 10.22 5.11
N ALA A 90 3.65 10.13 5.30
CA ALA A 90 4.24 9.36 6.41
C ALA A 90 3.81 9.88 7.78
N ARG A 91 3.75 11.22 7.96
CA ARG A 91 3.22 11.83 9.19
C ARG A 91 1.75 11.50 9.41
N GLU A 92 0.93 11.63 8.38
CA GLU A 92 -0.51 11.29 8.42
C GLU A 92 -0.74 9.82 8.75
N ALA A 93 0.08 8.93 8.19
CA ALA A 93 0.03 7.50 8.46
C ALA A 93 0.64 7.09 9.82
N GLY A 94 1.31 8.00 10.51
CA GLY A 94 1.98 7.73 11.79
C GLY A 94 3.22 6.84 11.67
N VAL A 95 3.88 6.82 10.49
CA VAL A 95 5.08 6.03 10.22
C VAL A 95 6.32 6.90 10.06
N THR A 96 7.48 6.29 10.30
CA THR A 96 8.78 6.96 10.11
C THR A 96 9.59 6.26 9.02
N ILE A 97 10.06 7.02 8.04
CA ILE A 97 11.03 6.54 7.07
C ILE A 97 12.41 6.56 7.75
N VAL A 98 13.01 5.38 7.96
CA VAL A 98 14.21 5.21 8.79
C VAL A 98 15.48 4.92 8.01
N ALA A 99 15.36 4.52 6.75
CA ALA A 99 16.48 4.25 5.86
C ALA A 99 16.08 4.46 4.41
N GLY A 100 17.04 4.69 3.55
CA GLY A 100 16.82 4.85 2.13
C GLY A 100 18.11 4.76 1.33
N ASP A 101 17.94 4.66 0.02
CA ASP A 101 19.04 4.69 -0.96
C ASP A 101 18.56 5.39 -2.23
N THR A 102 19.49 5.91 -3.03
CA THR A 102 19.19 6.52 -4.32
C THR A 102 20.16 5.99 -5.37
N LYS A 103 19.63 5.52 -6.47
CA LYS A 103 20.42 5.12 -7.65
C LYS A 103 20.00 5.95 -8.85
N VAL A 104 20.97 6.32 -9.66
CA VAL A 104 20.76 6.96 -10.95
C VAL A 104 21.09 5.96 -12.04
N ILE A 105 20.20 5.84 -13.03
CA ILE A 105 20.33 4.98 -14.19
C ILE A 105 20.18 5.78 -15.48
N GLU A 106 20.66 5.26 -16.61
CA GLU A 106 20.37 5.81 -17.92
C GLU A 106 18.85 5.78 -18.18
N GLY A 107 18.30 6.86 -18.75
CA GLY A 107 16.87 6.94 -19.06
C GLY A 107 16.43 8.27 -19.64
N LYS A 108 15.17 8.62 -19.40
CA LYS A 108 14.51 9.82 -19.94
C LYS A 108 13.82 10.67 -18.85
N GLY A 109 14.34 10.63 -17.64
CA GLY A 109 13.80 11.42 -16.53
C GLY A 109 12.75 10.74 -15.67
N GLY A 110 12.60 9.42 -15.78
CA GLY A 110 11.67 8.65 -14.92
C GLY A 110 12.10 8.64 -13.45
N ILE A 111 11.13 8.58 -12.56
CA ILE A 111 11.31 8.43 -11.10
C ILE A 111 10.52 7.20 -10.66
N TYR A 112 11.21 6.27 -10.03
CA TYR A 112 10.63 5.05 -9.48
C TYR A 112 10.95 4.96 -7.99
N ILE A 113 10.01 4.43 -7.21
CA ILE A 113 10.15 4.34 -5.76
C ILE A 113 9.91 2.88 -5.35
N ASN A 114 10.79 2.37 -4.50
CA ASN A 114 10.56 1.13 -3.77
C ASN A 114 10.48 1.44 -2.28
N THR A 115 9.47 0.94 -1.61
CA THR A 115 9.35 1.02 -0.16
C THR A 115 9.27 -0.37 0.44
N ALA A 116 9.86 -0.54 1.63
CA ALA A 116 9.59 -1.70 2.46
C ALA A 116 9.10 -1.21 3.83
N GLY A 117 8.15 -1.93 4.40
CA GLY A 117 7.49 -1.54 5.64
C GLY A 117 7.58 -2.61 6.72
N VAL A 118 7.61 -2.14 7.97
CA VAL A 118 7.55 -2.97 9.17
C VAL A 118 6.46 -2.46 10.10
N GLY A 119 5.61 -3.37 10.57
CA GLY A 119 4.56 -3.10 11.55
C GLY A 119 4.54 -4.16 12.65
N PHE A 120 3.89 -3.84 13.76
CA PHE A 120 3.72 -4.75 14.89
C PHE A 120 2.29 -5.25 14.95
N VAL A 121 2.11 -6.57 14.95
CA VAL A 121 0.78 -7.19 15.04
C VAL A 121 0.40 -7.32 16.51
N PRO A 122 -0.75 -6.76 16.95
CA PRO A 122 -1.24 -6.90 18.31
C PRO A 122 -1.33 -8.37 18.75
N GLU A 123 -1.07 -8.63 20.03
CA GLU A 123 -1.16 -9.97 20.59
C GLU A 123 -2.58 -10.55 20.42
N GLY A 124 -2.66 -11.80 20.04
CA GLY A 124 -3.94 -12.49 19.81
C GLY A 124 -4.67 -12.13 18.53
N LEU A 125 -4.30 -11.04 17.84
CA LEU A 125 -4.96 -10.65 16.58
C LEU A 125 -4.52 -11.57 15.44
N GLN A 126 -5.48 -12.13 14.72
CA GLN A 126 -5.25 -12.91 13.51
C GLN A 126 -6.25 -12.49 12.43
N ILE A 127 -5.72 -12.01 11.30
CA ILE A 127 -6.47 -11.62 10.13
C ILE A 127 -5.91 -12.39 8.94
N ARG A 128 -6.75 -13.19 8.26
CA ARG A 128 -6.35 -14.04 7.13
C ARG A 128 -7.53 -14.32 6.23
N ALA A 129 -7.29 -14.38 4.93
CA ALA A 129 -8.29 -14.77 3.94
C ALA A 129 -8.93 -16.14 4.25
N SER A 130 -8.13 -17.10 4.75
CA SER A 130 -8.59 -18.45 5.14
C SER A 130 -9.55 -18.50 6.35
N PHE A 131 -9.86 -17.36 6.96
CA PHE A 131 -10.83 -17.27 8.07
C PHE A 131 -12.21 -16.80 7.61
N CYS A 132 -12.37 -16.50 6.32
CA CYS A 132 -13.69 -16.20 5.77
C CYS A 132 -14.59 -17.44 5.83
N GLU A 133 -15.88 -17.21 6.09
CA GLU A 133 -16.89 -18.25 6.19
C GLU A 133 -18.16 -17.81 5.49
N GLU A 134 -19.00 -18.79 5.09
CA GLU A 134 -20.32 -18.49 4.54
C GLU A 134 -21.16 -17.69 5.54
N GLY A 135 -21.77 -16.60 5.06
CA GLY A 135 -22.55 -15.68 5.88
C GLY A 135 -21.79 -14.48 6.42
N ASP A 136 -20.47 -14.39 6.19
CA ASP A 136 -19.70 -13.20 6.54
C ASP A 136 -20.15 -11.98 5.71
N ALA A 137 -20.18 -10.82 6.35
CA ALA A 137 -20.44 -9.56 5.66
C ALA A 137 -19.19 -9.06 4.93
N VAL A 138 -19.35 -8.72 3.66
CA VAL A 138 -18.31 -8.05 2.86
C VAL A 138 -18.55 -6.55 2.90
N LEU A 139 -17.56 -5.80 3.36
CA LEU A 139 -17.61 -4.34 3.43
C LEU A 139 -16.55 -3.74 2.50
N VAL A 140 -16.90 -2.65 1.85
CA VAL A 140 -15.99 -1.87 1.00
C VAL A 140 -15.90 -0.46 1.58
N SER A 141 -14.71 0.06 1.75
CA SER A 141 -14.43 1.34 2.43
C SER A 141 -14.83 2.59 1.63
N GLY A 142 -15.06 2.46 0.33
CA GLY A 142 -15.37 3.61 -0.53
C GLY A 142 -15.64 3.20 -1.97
N CYS A 143 -15.51 4.17 -2.88
CA CYS A 143 -15.63 3.94 -4.31
C CYS A 143 -14.53 3.02 -4.83
N LEU A 144 -14.79 2.36 -5.95
CA LEU A 144 -13.85 1.44 -6.58
C LEU A 144 -13.36 1.99 -7.90
N GLY A 145 -12.04 1.94 -8.12
CA GLY A 145 -11.42 2.28 -9.39
C GLY A 145 -11.09 3.77 -9.60
N ASP A 146 -11.33 4.63 -8.63
CA ASP A 146 -11.08 6.07 -8.74
C ASP A 146 -9.60 6.39 -8.97
N HIS A 147 -8.68 5.67 -8.31
CA HIS A 147 -7.24 5.82 -8.57
C HIS A 147 -6.90 5.56 -10.05
N HIS A 148 -7.34 4.43 -10.59
CA HIS A 148 -7.07 4.09 -11.99
C HIS A 148 -7.72 5.08 -12.96
N ALA A 149 -8.94 5.49 -12.69
CA ALA A 149 -9.65 6.48 -13.50
C ALA A 149 -8.95 7.85 -13.47
N ALA A 150 -8.44 8.29 -12.32
CA ALA A 150 -7.66 9.51 -12.18
C ALA A 150 -6.36 9.46 -13.00
N ILE A 151 -5.61 8.35 -12.94
CA ILE A 151 -4.40 8.14 -13.74
C ILE A 151 -4.70 8.15 -15.24
N LEU A 152 -5.73 7.42 -15.68
CA LEU A 152 -6.12 7.39 -17.09
C LEU A 152 -6.55 8.78 -17.58
N SER A 153 -7.35 9.49 -16.79
CA SER A 153 -7.80 10.85 -17.13
C SER A 153 -6.62 11.80 -17.30
N ALA A 154 -5.66 11.78 -16.36
CA ALA A 154 -4.46 12.59 -16.44
C ALA A 154 -3.61 12.23 -17.67
N ARG A 155 -3.43 10.93 -17.98
CA ARG A 155 -2.66 10.45 -19.13
C ARG A 155 -3.30 10.81 -20.48
N MET A 156 -4.62 10.81 -20.53
CA MET A 156 -5.39 11.10 -21.74
C MET A 156 -5.84 12.55 -21.83
N GLU A 157 -5.41 13.41 -20.91
CA GLU A 157 -5.79 14.83 -20.83
C GLU A 157 -7.32 15.04 -20.77
N ILE A 158 -8.04 14.10 -20.13
CA ILE A 158 -9.50 14.18 -19.97
C ILE A 158 -9.81 14.98 -18.72
N THR A 159 -10.52 16.11 -18.89
CA THR A 159 -10.99 16.92 -17.77
C THR A 159 -12.25 16.30 -17.14
N ASN A 160 -12.17 15.96 -15.87
CA ASN A 160 -13.29 15.49 -15.06
C ASN A 160 -13.06 15.83 -13.57
N SER A 161 -13.94 15.39 -12.69
CA SER A 161 -13.85 15.62 -11.24
C SER A 161 -13.33 14.42 -10.45
N ILE A 162 -12.89 13.36 -11.14
CA ILE A 162 -12.41 12.14 -10.48
C ILE A 162 -11.01 12.41 -9.91
N VAL A 163 -10.85 12.13 -8.63
CA VAL A 163 -9.56 12.18 -7.92
C VAL A 163 -9.22 10.81 -7.38
N SER A 164 -7.93 10.52 -7.27
CA SER A 164 -7.47 9.26 -6.68
C SER A 164 -7.98 9.09 -5.25
N ASP A 165 -8.47 7.92 -4.94
CA ASP A 165 -8.87 7.48 -3.59
C ASP A 165 -7.67 7.01 -2.74
N CYS A 166 -6.45 7.17 -3.23
CA CYS A 166 -5.24 6.82 -2.50
C CYS A 166 -5.15 7.57 -1.16
N ALA A 167 -5.22 6.83 -0.05
CA ALA A 167 -5.16 7.35 1.31
C ALA A 167 -4.60 6.31 2.29
N PRO A 168 -3.94 6.74 3.40
CA PRO A 168 -3.56 5.83 4.46
C PRO A 168 -4.80 5.40 5.26
N LEU A 169 -5.03 4.09 5.39
CA LEU A 169 -6.24 3.52 6.00
C LEU A 169 -6.12 3.28 7.53
N GLY A 170 -5.03 3.75 8.14
CA GLY A 170 -4.70 3.45 9.54
C GLY A 170 -5.75 3.88 10.55
N GLU A 171 -6.36 5.05 10.37
CA GLU A 171 -7.41 5.54 11.26
C GLU A 171 -8.66 4.67 11.19
N MET A 172 -9.09 4.31 9.99
CA MET A 172 -10.25 3.46 9.78
C MET A 172 -10.04 2.07 10.39
N VAL A 173 -8.89 1.42 10.12
CA VAL A 173 -8.59 0.09 10.68
C VAL A 173 -8.52 0.14 12.20
N ARG A 174 -7.85 1.13 12.77
CA ARG A 174 -7.79 1.32 14.22
C ARG A 174 -9.17 1.51 14.83
N SER A 175 -10.01 2.37 14.24
CA SER A 175 -11.38 2.61 14.73
C SER A 175 -12.22 1.34 14.74
N MET A 176 -12.11 0.49 13.72
CA MET A 176 -12.79 -0.79 13.71
C MET A 176 -12.28 -1.74 14.80
N GLN A 177 -10.97 -1.78 15.03
CA GLN A 177 -10.38 -2.60 16.09
C GLN A 177 -10.80 -2.12 17.48
N GLU A 178 -10.78 -0.81 17.74
CA GLU A 178 -11.19 -0.19 19.01
C GLU A 178 -12.69 -0.38 19.27
N ALA A 179 -13.50 -0.39 18.23
CA ALA A 179 -14.94 -0.69 18.32
C ALA A 179 -15.23 -2.19 18.56
N GLY A 180 -14.21 -3.05 18.61
CA GLY A 180 -14.37 -4.48 18.82
C GLY A 180 -14.99 -5.24 17.65
N VAL A 181 -14.91 -4.68 16.44
CA VAL A 181 -15.39 -5.37 15.23
C VAL A 181 -14.57 -6.62 15.00
N ARG A 182 -15.24 -7.77 14.84
CA ARG A 182 -14.56 -9.02 14.50
C ARG A 182 -14.20 -9.04 13.03
N ILE A 183 -12.97 -8.66 12.72
CA ILE A 183 -12.43 -8.66 11.38
C ILE A 183 -11.77 -10.02 11.12
N LYS A 184 -12.22 -10.77 10.11
CA LYS A 184 -11.64 -12.05 9.72
C LYS A 184 -10.56 -11.90 8.65
N ALA A 185 -10.82 -11.05 7.65
CA ALA A 185 -9.91 -10.77 6.54
C ALA A 185 -9.98 -9.31 6.13
N MET A 186 -8.90 -8.78 5.64
CA MET A 186 -8.81 -7.48 4.96
C MET A 186 -7.91 -7.60 3.74
N ARG A 187 -8.19 -6.81 2.73
CA ARG A 187 -7.38 -6.59 1.53
C ARG A 187 -7.51 -5.16 1.06
N ASP A 188 -6.44 -4.57 0.61
CA ASP A 188 -6.49 -3.37 -0.20
C ASP A 188 -6.90 -3.73 -1.64
N VAL A 189 -7.87 -3.00 -2.17
CA VAL A 189 -8.42 -3.29 -3.50
C VAL A 189 -7.58 -2.58 -4.56
N THR A 190 -6.48 -3.19 -4.96
CA THR A 190 -5.52 -2.65 -5.93
C THR A 190 -5.61 -3.38 -7.28
N ARG A 191 -4.58 -4.15 -7.66
CA ARG A 191 -4.53 -4.84 -8.95
C ARG A 191 -5.62 -5.91 -9.07
N GLY A 192 -6.35 -5.87 -10.19
CA GLY A 192 -7.45 -6.80 -10.46
C GLY A 192 -8.78 -6.43 -9.80
N GLY A 193 -8.79 -5.41 -8.94
CA GLY A 193 -9.97 -4.84 -8.32
C GLY A 193 -10.69 -5.80 -7.36
N LEU A 194 -11.92 -5.43 -7.00
CA LEU A 194 -12.73 -6.19 -6.03
C LEU A 194 -12.98 -7.65 -6.48
N ALA A 195 -13.14 -7.89 -7.77
CA ALA A 195 -13.40 -9.24 -8.28
C ALA A 195 -12.25 -10.22 -7.96
N THR A 196 -10.99 -9.76 -8.11
CA THR A 196 -9.81 -10.55 -7.76
C THR A 196 -9.75 -10.82 -6.26
N VAL A 197 -9.94 -9.79 -5.43
CA VAL A 197 -9.93 -9.92 -3.97
C VAL A 197 -10.99 -10.90 -3.47
N LEU A 198 -12.22 -10.82 -3.99
CA LEU A 198 -13.29 -11.76 -3.61
C LEU A 198 -13.00 -13.19 -4.06
N HIS A 199 -12.38 -13.34 -5.24
CA HIS A 199 -11.95 -14.65 -5.71
C HIS A 199 -10.85 -15.23 -4.79
N GLU A 200 -9.87 -14.43 -4.41
CA GLU A 200 -8.81 -14.84 -3.47
C GLU A 200 -9.39 -15.27 -2.12
N PHE A 201 -10.35 -14.52 -1.57
CA PHE A 201 -11.04 -14.91 -0.34
C PHE A 201 -11.75 -16.25 -0.50
N ALA A 202 -12.51 -16.42 -1.59
CA ALA A 202 -13.25 -17.66 -1.83
C ALA A 202 -12.36 -18.88 -2.08
N VAL A 203 -11.16 -18.70 -2.62
CA VAL A 203 -10.20 -19.79 -2.84
C VAL A 203 -9.43 -20.14 -1.57
N ALA A 204 -9.17 -19.13 -0.70
CA ALA A 204 -8.40 -19.34 0.52
C ALA A 204 -9.22 -19.88 1.70
N SER A 205 -10.54 -19.72 1.67
CA SER A 205 -11.48 -20.19 2.70
C SER A 205 -12.21 -21.45 2.24
#